data_8580163eda0f63fab801d08d3f4e8cf8
#
_entry.id   8580163eda0f63fab801d08d3f4e8cf8
#
_cell.length_a   1.000
_cell.length_b   1.000
_cell.length_c   1.000
_cell.angle_alpha   90.00
_cell.angle_beta   90.00
_cell.angle_gamma   90.00
#
_symmetry.space_group_name_H-M   'P 1'
#
loop_
_entity.id
_entity.type
_entity.pdbx_description
1 polymer ?
#
loop_
_entity_poly.entity_id
_entity_poly.type
_entity_poly.pdbx_seq_one_letter_code
_entity_poly.pdbx_strand_id
1 'polypeptide(L)' 'MPSPSLRHRFGHRIRELRLATGMTQEAFADKCGFARTYMSRIETGGANPSLDAIKVLADALKVDLSVLFTDI' A
#
# COMPACT_ATOMS: atom_id res chain seq x y z
N MET A 1 20.16 -6.17 -14.47
CA MET A 1 19.32 -5.25 -13.68
C MET A 1 18.89 -5.92 -12.40
N PRO A 2 19.14 -5.32 -11.26
CA PRO A 2 18.62 -5.89 -10.02
C PRO A 2 17.10 -5.82 -10.02
N SER A 3 16.47 -6.81 -9.41
CA SER A 3 15.02 -6.80 -9.22
C SER A 3 14.62 -5.64 -8.29
N PRO A 4 13.42 -5.08 -8.46
CA PRO A 4 12.92 -4.09 -7.52
C PRO A 4 12.90 -4.66 -6.10
N SER A 5 13.14 -3.82 -5.09
CA SER A 5 13.08 -4.24 -3.70
C SER A 5 11.67 -4.70 -3.33
N LEU A 6 11.56 -5.45 -2.24
CA LEU A 6 10.25 -5.84 -1.72
C LEU A 6 9.38 -4.62 -1.44
N ARG A 7 9.97 -3.53 -0.91
CA ARG A 7 9.22 -2.30 -0.64
C ARG A 7 8.60 -1.72 -1.90
N HIS A 8 9.33 -1.71 -3.00
CA HIS A 8 8.82 -1.22 -4.28
C HIS A 8 7.69 -2.11 -4.82
N ARG A 9 7.90 -3.43 -4.76
CA ARG A 9 6.89 -4.39 -5.25
C ARG A 9 5.63 -4.33 -4.39
N PHE A 10 5.79 -4.24 -3.08
CA PHE A 10 4.67 -4.09 -2.16
C PHE A 10 3.91 -2.78 -2.41
N GLY A 11 4.64 -1.68 -2.53
CA GLY A 11 4.04 -0.37 -2.79
C GLY A 11 3.29 -0.34 -4.11
N HIS A 12 3.84 -0.96 -5.15
CA HIS A 12 3.16 -1.07 -6.44
C HIS A 12 1.86 -1.87 -6.31
N ARG A 13 1.88 -2.96 -5.55
CA ARG A 13 0.68 -3.77 -5.28
C ARG A 13 -0.39 -2.97 -4.55
N ILE A 14 0.00 -2.21 -3.53
CA ILE A 14 -0.94 -1.34 -2.80
C ILE A 14 -1.58 -0.34 -3.76
N ARG A 15 -0.78 0.29 -4.62
CA ARG A 15 -1.29 1.23 -5.60
C ARG A 15 -2.28 0.58 -6.56
N GLU A 16 -1.98 -0.62 -7.06
CA GLU A 16 -2.89 -1.36 -7.93
C GLU A 16 -4.24 -1.59 -7.25
N LEU A 17 -4.20 -2.07 -6.00
CA LEU A 17 -5.42 -2.36 -5.25
C LEU A 17 -6.21 -1.09 -4.98
N ARG A 18 -5.52 0.01 -4.65
CA ARG A 18 -6.17 1.30 -4.44
C ARG A 18 -6.86 1.78 -5.73
N LEU A 19 -6.16 1.75 -6.84
CA LEU A 19 -6.72 2.18 -8.12
C LEU A 19 -7.94 1.35 -8.51
N ALA A 20 -7.93 0.06 -8.20
CA ALA A 20 -9.06 -0.82 -8.47
C ALA A 20 -10.31 -0.43 -7.67
N THR A 21 -10.16 0.24 -6.52
CA THR A 21 -11.29 0.74 -5.73
C THR A 21 -11.83 2.07 -6.23
N GLY A 22 -11.09 2.76 -7.09
CA GLY A 22 -11.44 4.09 -7.54
C GLY A 22 -11.03 5.22 -6.58
N MET A 23 -10.39 4.89 -5.45
CA MET A 23 -9.97 5.91 -4.47
C MET A 23 -8.74 6.66 -4.97
N THR A 24 -8.71 7.98 -4.69
CA THR A 24 -7.50 8.77 -4.83
C THR A 24 -6.53 8.39 -3.71
N GLN A 25 -5.25 8.74 -3.87
CA GLN A 25 -4.26 8.52 -2.82
C GLN A 25 -4.64 9.25 -1.53
N GLU A 26 -5.14 10.48 -1.64
CA GLU A 26 -5.57 11.27 -0.48
C GLU A 26 -6.75 10.60 0.24
N ALA A 27 -7.78 10.18 -0.50
CA ALA A 27 -8.93 9.52 0.09
C ALA A 27 -8.54 8.22 0.80
N PHE A 28 -7.65 7.46 0.19
CA PHE A 28 -7.18 6.21 0.78
C PHE A 28 -6.34 6.47 2.04
N ALA A 29 -5.44 7.46 1.99
CA ALA A 29 -4.66 7.87 3.16
C ALA A 29 -5.58 8.27 4.31
N ASP A 30 -6.60 9.09 4.04
CA ASP A 30 -7.58 9.50 5.05
C ASP A 30 -8.29 8.28 5.66
N LYS A 31 -8.69 7.33 4.82
CA LYS A 31 -9.35 6.11 5.28
C LYS A 31 -8.46 5.28 6.19
N CYS A 32 -7.15 5.26 5.93
CA CYS A 32 -6.18 4.57 6.77
C CYS A 32 -5.78 5.36 8.02
N GLY A 33 -6.10 6.63 8.09
CA GLY A 33 -5.58 7.50 9.14
C GLY A 33 -4.11 7.85 8.94
N PHE A 34 -3.62 7.80 7.70
CA PHE A 34 -2.23 8.10 7.35
C PHE A 34 -2.12 9.49 6.73
N ALA A 35 -0.98 10.14 6.96
CA ALA A 35 -0.64 11.33 6.20
C ALA A 35 -0.47 10.95 4.72
N ARG A 36 -0.89 11.84 3.81
CA ARG A 36 -0.75 11.59 2.38
C ARG A 36 0.70 11.35 1.97
N THR A 37 1.63 12.08 2.58
CA THR A 37 3.06 11.91 2.30
C THR A 37 3.55 10.52 2.67
N TYR A 38 3.04 9.94 3.77
CA TYR A 38 3.36 8.59 4.15
C TYR A 38 2.79 7.57 3.16
N MET A 39 1.53 7.75 2.75
CA MET A 39 0.92 6.89 1.74
C MET A 39 1.70 6.94 0.43
N SER A 40 2.10 8.12 -0.01
CA SER A 40 2.92 8.28 -1.21
C SER A 40 4.24 7.50 -1.09
N ARG A 41 4.89 7.57 0.06
CA ARG A 41 6.14 6.84 0.31
C ARG A 41 5.94 5.34 0.32
N ILE A 42 4.80 4.85 0.83
CA ILE A 42 4.47 3.42 0.76
C ILE A 42 4.36 2.99 -0.70
N GLU A 43 3.58 3.72 -1.49
CA GLU A 43 3.30 3.34 -2.88
C GLU A 43 4.52 3.44 -3.79
N THR A 44 5.48 4.30 -3.47
CA THR A 44 6.71 4.46 -4.25
C THR A 44 7.87 3.62 -3.73
N GLY A 45 7.68 2.89 -2.64
CA GLY A 45 8.73 2.04 -2.07
C GLY A 45 9.71 2.77 -1.16
N GLY A 46 9.43 4.03 -0.81
CA GLY A 46 10.29 4.82 0.06
C GLY A 46 10.05 4.60 1.55
N ALA A 47 9.02 3.85 1.92
CA ALA A 47 8.71 3.55 3.30
C ALA A 47 8.87 2.06 3.59
N ASN A 48 9.09 1.75 4.86
CA ASN A 48 9.09 0.39 5.38
C ASN A 48 7.92 0.29 6.38
N PRO A 49 6.70 -0.01 5.92
CA PRO A 49 5.54 -0.02 6.80
C PRO A 49 5.64 -1.13 7.84
N SER A 50 5.22 -0.81 9.07
CA SER A 50 5.12 -1.80 10.13
C SER A 50 4.04 -2.83 9.83
N LEU A 51 4.04 -3.95 10.55
CA LEU A 51 2.96 -4.92 10.45
C LEU A 51 1.61 -4.29 10.76
N ASP A 52 1.56 -3.38 11.75
CA ASP A 52 0.32 -2.69 12.08
C ASP A 52 -0.16 -1.83 10.92
N ALA A 53 0.74 -1.10 10.27
CA ALA A 53 0.40 -0.29 9.10
C ALA A 53 -0.09 -1.17 7.95
N ILE A 54 0.55 -2.33 7.73
CA ILE A 54 0.13 -3.28 6.70
C ILE A 54 -1.29 -3.78 6.98
N LYS A 55 -1.61 -4.08 8.22
CA LYS A 55 -2.96 -4.50 8.61
C LYS A 55 -3.99 -3.41 8.33
N VAL A 56 -3.65 -2.14 8.63
CA VAL A 56 -4.51 -1.01 8.34
C VAL A 56 -4.79 -0.91 6.83
N LEU A 57 -3.76 -1.09 6.00
CA LEU A 57 -3.94 -1.08 4.54
C LEU A 57 -4.91 -2.16 4.08
N ALA A 58 -4.75 -3.38 4.58
CA ALA A 58 -5.63 -4.50 4.24
C ALA A 58 -7.08 -4.22 4.64
N ASP A 59 -7.29 -3.71 5.86
CA ASP A 59 -8.62 -3.40 6.36
C ASP A 59 -9.28 -2.29 5.54
N ALA A 60 -8.53 -1.26 5.19
CA ALA A 60 -9.04 -0.16 4.38
C ALA A 60 -9.42 -0.60 2.96
N LEU A 61 -8.68 -1.56 2.41
CA LEU A 61 -8.96 -2.15 1.10
C LEU A 61 -10.02 -3.26 1.17
N LYS A 62 -10.39 -3.70 2.39
CA LYS A 62 -11.34 -4.79 2.64
C LYS A 62 -10.88 -6.10 2.00
N VAL A 63 -9.59 -6.41 2.15
CA VAL A 63 -8.98 -7.63 1.63
C VAL A 63 -8.19 -8.31 2.74
N ASP A 64 -7.94 -9.62 2.56
CA ASP A 64 -7.05 -10.36 3.45
C ASP A 64 -5.60 -9.91 3.26
N LEU A 65 -4.79 -10.06 4.31
CA LEU A 65 -3.36 -9.74 4.24
C LEU A 65 -2.66 -10.43 3.07
N SER A 66 -3.04 -11.67 2.78
CA SER A 66 -2.45 -12.42 1.67
C SER A 66 -2.61 -11.73 0.33
N VAL A 67 -3.70 -10.99 0.14
CA VAL A 67 -3.96 -10.26 -1.11
C VAL A 67 -2.91 -9.18 -1.34
N LEU A 68 -2.43 -8.55 -0.27
CA LEU A 68 -1.41 -7.51 -0.36
C LEU A 68 -0.07 -8.05 -0.88
N PHE A 69 0.17 -9.34 -0.68
CA PHE A 69 1.43 -9.98 -1.04
C PHE A 69 1.31 -10.92 -2.24
N THR A 70 0.17 -10.89 -2.93
CA THR A 70 -0.03 -11.73 -4.12
C THR A 70 0.83 -11.21 -5.27
N ASP A 71 1.63 -12.09 -5.84
CA ASP A 71 2.46 -11.82 -7.02
C ASP A 71 3.49 -10.71 -6.83
N ILE A 72 4.03 -10.59 -5.63
CA ILE A 72 5.09 -9.59 -5.40
C ILE A 72 6.46 -10.22 -5.15
#